data_398684a88ab3fc9f002c8320ec746fcc
#
_entry.id   398684a88ab3fc9f002c8320ec746fcc
#
_cell.length_a   1.000
_cell.length_b   1.000
_cell.length_c   1.000
_cell.angle_alpha   90.00
_cell.angle_beta   90.00
_cell.angle_gamma   90.00
#
_symmetry.space_group_name_H-M   'P 1'
#
loop_
_entity.id
_entity.type
_entity.pdbx_description
1 polymer ?
#
loop_
_entity_poly.entity_id
_entity_poly.type
_entity_poly.pdbx_seq_one_letter_code
_entity_poly.pdbx_strand_id
1 'polypeptide(L)'
;MSERLLKIYWGDTMSDNFDLQNYLIEGVEGIVSEAIKATLKNPKESAFMLKFAAASRAASKKRRKAEDSGEHTPPFLIASITSKCNLHCAGCYSRCNHATVDAEPVRQLTDAEWQAVFDEAEELGVSFILLAGGEPMLRRGLIEAAGKKQNILFPIFTNGTFLDEQYLALFDQCRNLIPVMSIEGSRALTDERRGKGIYDRLIANMEEIQKRGLIFGASVTVTTRNYREVTSRAFLGSLSEKGCKVVIFVEYVPVTAESRDLAPTDAEREYLQSEIAALRETHPEMVYISFPGDEKSSGGCVAAGRGFFHINSHGGAEPCPFSPYSDINVRDSSLRDAMNSPLFRKLREEGYLLEDHDGGCILYEKRELVEQLMNA
;
A
#
# COMPACT_ATOMS: atom_id res chain seq x y z
N MET A 1 -23.29 14.00 -5.18
CA MET A 1 -21.84 14.06 -4.92
C MET A 1 -21.40 15.45 -5.33
N SER A 2 -20.72 16.22 -4.50
CA SER A 2 -20.44 17.63 -4.83
C SER A 2 -19.32 17.69 -5.89
N GLU A 3 -19.40 18.71 -6.79
CA GLU A 3 -18.34 19.05 -7.77
C GLU A 3 -16.93 19.11 -7.16
N ARG A 4 -16.82 19.29 -5.84
CA ARG A 4 -15.57 19.27 -5.08
C ARG A 4 -14.86 17.92 -5.04
N LEU A 5 -15.59 16.80 -4.97
CA LEU A 5 -15.00 15.46 -4.99
C LEU A 5 -14.51 15.06 -6.38
N LEU A 6 -15.20 15.53 -7.43
CA LEU A 6 -14.76 15.35 -8.83
C LEU A 6 -13.43 16.07 -9.12
N LYS A 7 -13.21 17.26 -8.54
CA LYS A 7 -11.94 18.00 -8.71
C LYS A 7 -10.74 17.36 -8.02
N ILE A 8 -10.94 16.57 -6.96
CA ILE A 8 -9.86 15.84 -6.25
C ILE A 8 -9.32 14.69 -7.13
N TYR A 9 -10.15 14.14 -8.01
CA TYR A 9 -9.80 13.01 -8.88
C TYR A 9 -9.46 13.39 -10.33
N TRP A 10 -9.77 14.63 -10.74
CA TRP A 10 -9.50 15.15 -12.09
C TRP A 10 -8.72 16.46 -11.97
N GLY A 11 -7.40 16.36 -11.82
CA GLY A 11 -6.55 17.53 -11.70
C GLY A 11 -6.65 18.44 -12.92
N ASP A 12 -7.01 19.71 -12.69
CA ASP A 12 -6.61 20.78 -13.59
C ASP A 12 -5.08 20.83 -13.62
N THR A 13 -4.52 21.06 -14.81
CA THR A 13 -3.09 21.28 -15.04
C THR A 13 -2.45 22.08 -13.91
N MET A 14 -1.33 21.56 -13.36
CA MET A 14 -0.55 22.06 -12.25
C MET A 14 -0.71 23.58 -12.05
N SER A 15 -1.43 23.99 -11.01
CA SER A 15 -1.38 25.36 -10.51
C SER A 15 -0.14 25.47 -9.60
N ASP A 16 0.55 26.62 -9.64
CA ASP A 16 1.72 26.94 -8.79
C ASP A 16 1.47 26.84 -7.27
N ASN A 17 0.31 26.31 -6.84
CA ASN A 17 -0.17 26.19 -5.47
C ASN A 17 -0.81 24.83 -5.16
N PHE A 18 -0.22 23.69 -5.61
CA PHE A 18 -0.70 22.37 -5.19
C PHE A 18 -0.43 22.13 -3.70
N ASP A 19 -1.49 22.04 -2.90
CA ASP A 19 -1.40 21.75 -1.45
C ASP A 19 -1.42 20.24 -1.20
N LEU A 20 -0.24 19.65 -1.19
CA LEU A 20 -0.04 18.22 -0.94
C LEU A 20 -0.65 17.78 0.41
N GLN A 21 -0.55 18.60 1.45
CA GLN A 21 -1.07 18.25 2.77
C GLN A 21 -2.59 18.14 2.78
N ASN A 22 -3.28 19.12 2.22
CA ASN A 22 -4.73 19.03 2.09
C ASN A 22 -5.14 17.87 1.21
N TYR A 23 -4.43 17.61 0.10
CA TYR A 23 -4.65 16.46 -0.75
C TYR A 23 -4.56 15.12 0.02
N LEU A 24 -3.49 14.94 0.81
CA LEU A 24 -3.28 13.71 1.60
C LEU A 24 -4.32 13.56 2.71
N ILE A 25 -4.73 14.65 3.36
CA ILE A 25 -5.75 14.62 4.41
C ILE A 25 -7.11 14.27 3.80
N GLU A 26 -7.51 14.94 2.72
CA GLU A 26 -8.78 14.68 2.02
C GLU A 26 -8.80 13.27 1.43
N GLY A 27 -7.66 12.79 0.90
CA GLY A 27 -7.50 11.41 0.43
C GLY A 27 -7.73 10.37 1.54
N VAL A 28 -7.10 10.55 2.70
CA VAL A 28 -7.30 9.67 3.87
C VAL A 28 -8.74 9.73 4.36
N GLU A 29 -9.33 10.92 4.51
CA GLU A 29 -10.72 11.09 4.94
C GLU A 29 -11.70 10.49 3.93
N GLY A 30 -11.41 10.60 2.63
CA GLY A 30 -12.16 9.98 1.55
C GLY A 30 -12.18 8.45 1.68
N ILE A 31 -11.00 7.82 1.75
CA ILE A 31 -10.86 6.37 1.91
C ILE A 31 -11.62 5.88 3.16
N VAL A 32 -11.47 6.55 4.29
CA VAL A 32 -12.17 6.19 5.54
C VAL A 32 -13.69 6.34 5.38
N SER A 33 -14.17 7.40 4.73
CA SER A 33 -15.60 7.63 4.45
C SER A 33 -16.19 6.55 3.55
N GLU A 34 -15.49 6.18 2.50
CA GLU A 34 -15.89 5.10 1.58
C GLU A 34 -15.89 3.74 2.30
N ALA A 35 -14.88 3.46 3.12
CA ALA A 35 -14.82 2.24 3.92
C ALA A 35 -15.99 2.16 4.92
N ILE A 36 -16.40 3.27 5.55
CA ILE A 36 -17.61 3.31 6.40
C ILE A 36 -18.84 2.93 5.57
N LYS A 37 -19.03 3.52 4.39
CA LYS A 37 -20.17 3.21 3.52
C LYS A 37 -20.17 1.73 3.10
N ALA A 38 -19.01 1.19 2.73
CA ALA A 38 -18.86 -0.20 2.32
C ALA A 38 -19.15 -1.20 3.46
N THR A 39 -19.08 -0.77 4.71
CA THR A 39 -19.27 -1.62 5.91
C THR A 39 -20.62 -1.47 6.58
N LEU A 40 -21.52 -0.61 6.10
CA LEU A 40 -22.83 -0.31 6.75
C LEU A 40 -23.69 -1.53 7.02
N LYS A 41 -23.55 -2.60 6.25
CA LYS A 41 -24.29 -3.86 6.45
C LYS A 41 -23.72 -4.76 7.55
N ASN A 42 -22.54 -4.43 8.09
CA ASN A 42 -21.89 -5.19 9.16
C ASN A 42 -21.70 -4.32 10.41
N PRO A 43 -22.51 -4.51 11.48
CA PRO A 43 -22.47 -3.63 12.65
C PRO A 43 -21.11 -3.59 13.37
N LYS A 44 -20.38 -4.72 13.45
CA LYS A 44 -19.07 -4.78 14.10
C LYS A 44 -18.05 -3.96 13.32
N GLU A 45 -18.04 -4.10 11.99
CA GLU A 45 -17.14 -3.34 11.11
C GLU A 45 -17.47 -1.86 11.10
N SER A 46 -18.77 -1.52 11.02
CA SER A 46 -19.21 -0.13 11.09
C SER A 46 -18.79 0.53 12.40
N ALA A 47 -18.94 -0.15 13.53
CA ALA A 47 -18.52 0.36 14.82
C ALA A 47 -16.99 0.58 14.90
N PHE A 48 -16.21 -0.36 14.37
CA PHE A 48 -14.76 -0.20 14.28
C PHE A 48 -14.40 0.99 13.36
N MET A 49 -14.97 1.07 12.17
CA MET A 49 -14.66 2.13 11.20
C MET A 49 -15.03 3.53 11.73
N LEU A 50 -16.12 3.67 12.46
CA LEU A 50 -16.48 4.93 13.11
C LEU A 50 -15.47 5.34 14.19
N LYS A 51 -14.99 4.38 15.00
CA LYS A 51 -13.93 4.61 15.98
C LYS A 51 -12.61 4.99 15.29
N PHE A 52 -12.26 4.27 14.25
CA PHE A 52 -11.04 4.55 13.46
C PHE A 52 -11.12 5.93 12.78
N ALA A 53 -12.29 6.34 12.28
CA ALA A 53 -12.47 7.68 11.71
C ALA A 53 -12.15 8.79 12.73
N ALA A 54 -12.53 8.62 13.98
CA ALA A 54 -12.20 9.57 15.05
C ALA A 54 -10.67 9.58 15.32
N ALA A 55 -10.04 8.40 15.37
CA ALA A 55 -8.59 8.27 15.54
C ALA A 55 -7.82 8.91 14.36
N SER A 56 -8.24 8.64 13.13
CA SER A 56 -7.65 9.20 11.91
C SER A 56 -7.74 10.74 11.89
N ARG A 57 -8.87 11.33 12.29
CA ARG A 57 -9.00 12.79 12.44
C ARG A 57 -8.06 13.36 13.50
N ALA A 58 -7.89 12.67 14.63
CA ALA A 58 -6.94 13.06 15.66
C ALA A 58 -5.50 13.00 15.15
N ALA A 59 -5.15 11.97 14.40
CA ALA A 59 -3.86 11.82 13.73
C ALA A 59 -3.63 12.94 12.69
N SER A 60 -4.63 13.27 11.87
CA SER A 60 -4.55 14.41 10.91
C SER A 60 -4.30 15.74 11.63
N LYS A 61 -4.91 15.98 12.80
CA LYS A 61 -4.64 17.18 13.59
C LYS A 61 -3.21 17.23 14.12
N LYS A 62 -2.64 16.07 14.53
CA LYS A 62 -1.23 16.00 14.96
C LYS A 62 -0.30 16.36 13.80
N ARG A 63 -0.53 15.78 12.60
CA ARG A 63 0.28 16.05 11.41
C ARG A 63 0.21 17.52 11.00
N ARG A 64 -0.99 18.14 10.97
CA ARG A 64 -1.14 19.58 10.69
C ARG A 64 -0.33 20.43 11.67
N LYS A 65 -0.40 20.13 12.96
CA LYS A 65 0.37 20.86 13.97
C LYS A 65 1.88 20.71 13.79
N ALA A 66 2.36 19.53 13.41
CA ALA A 66 3.76 19.29 13.08
C ALA A 66 4.19 20.10 11.86
N GLU A 67 3.34 20.14 10.80
CA GLU A 67 3.57 20.94 9.59
C GLU A 67 3.69 22.43 9.88
N ASP A 68 2.83 22.99 10.76
CA ASP A 68 2.92 24.37 11.22
C ASP A 68 4.27 24.67 11.90
N SER A 69 4.97 23.65 12.37
CA SER A 69 6.30 23.72 12.99
C SER A 69 7.43 23.40 12.01
N GLY A 70 7.12 23.17 10.73
CA GLY A 70 8.08 22.79 9.68
C GLY A 70 8.45 21.30 9.67
N GLU A 71 7.68 20.46 10.39
CA GLU A 71 7.90 19.02 10.46
C GLU A 71 6.82 18.27 9.67
N HIS A 72 7.20 17.66 8.54
CA HIS A 72 6.29 16.88 7.74
C HIS A 72 6.23 15.43 8.21
N THR A 73 5.01 14.91 8.43
CA THR A 73 4.75 13.49 8.73
C THR A 73 3.79 12.90 7.70
N PRO A 74 4.18 11.87 6.95
CA PRO A 74 3.28 11.21 6.01
C PRO A 74 2.18 10.43 6.75
N PRO A 75 0.95 10.35 6.20
CA PRO A 75 -0.14 9.58 6.79
C PRO A 75 0.01 8.06 6.67
N PHE A 76 0.90 7.61 5.81
CA PHE A 76 1.04 6.23 5.39
C PHE A 76 2.50 5.75 5.49
N LEU A 77 2.68 4.48 5.87
CA LEU A 77 3.96 3.79 5.94
C LEU A 77 3.82 2.41 5.31
N ILE A 78 4.84 1.97 4.58
CA ILE A 78 4.96 0.58 4.11
C ILE A 78 6.03 -0.11 4.96
N ALA A 79 5.71 -1.25 5.54
CA ALA A 79 6.60 -2.03 6.40
C ALA A 79 6.79 -3.44 5.82
N SER A 80 7.95 -3.71 5.24
CA SER A 80 8.34 -5.06 4.85
C SER A 80 8.86 -5.81 6.06
N ILE A 81 7.95 -6.46 6.81
CA ILE A 81 8.27 -7.03 8.12
C ILE A 81 9.10 -8.31 8.08
N THR A 82 9.28 -8.92 6.91
CA THR A 82 10.11 -10.10 6.72
C THR A 82 10.66 -10.19 5.29
N SER A 83 11.86 -10.75 5.15
CA SER A 83 12.43 -11.12 3.85
C SER A 83 12.08 -12.56 3.42
N LYS A 84 11.44 -13.36 4.28
CA LYS A 84 11.10 -14.75 3.96
C LYS A 84 9.73 -14.85 3.27
N CYS A 85 9.64 -15.68 2.23
CA CYS A 85 8.39 -15.98 1.53
C CYS A 85 8.39 -17.44 1.10
N ASN A 86 7.24 -18.08 1.21
CA ASN A 86 7.04 -19.47 0.78
C ASN A 86 6.68 -19.61 -0.70
N LEU A 87 6.49 -18.49 -1.45
CA LEU A 87 6.19 -18.50 -2.88
C LEU A 87 7.29 -17.84 -3.71
N HIS A 88 7.35 -18.24 -4.99
CA HIS A 88 8.28 -17.72 -6.00
C HIS A 88 7.50 -17.14 -7.18
N CYS A 89 6.69 -16.11 -6.89
CA CYS A 89 5.83 -15.49 -7.89
C CYS A 89 6.63 -14.92 -9.07
N ALA A 90 6.17 -15.15 -10.29
CA ALA A 90 6.80 -14.60 -11.48
C ALA A 90 6.82 -13.06 -11.44
N GLY A 91 7.98 -12.46 -11.68
CA GLY A 91 8.16 -11.00 -11.65
C GLY A 91 7.93 -10.37 -10.26
N CYS A 92 8.23 -11.07 -9.18
CA CYS A 92 8.17 -10.51 -7.83
C CYS A 92 9.28 -9.47 -7.63
N TYR A 93 8.90 -8.18 -7.48
CA TYR A 93 9.87 -7.10 -7.30
C TYR A 93 10.78 -7.34 -6.09
N SER A 94 10.23 -7.83 -4.99
CA SER A 94 10.97 -8.05 -3.75
C SER A 94 12.05 -9.13 -3.89
N ARG A 95 11.81 -10.17 -4.71
CA ARG A 95 12.83 -11.17 -5.05
C ARG A 95 13.85 -10.62 -6.04
N CYS A 96 13.40 -9.89 -7.05
CA CYS A 96 14.29 -9.29 -8.05
C CYS A 96 15.24 -8.24 -7.43
N ASN A 97 14.76 -7.49 -6.45
CA ASN A 97 15.55 -6.53 -5.67
C ASN A 97 16.31 -7.16 -4.49
N HIS A 98 16.33 -8.50 -4.38
CA HIS A 98 16.99 -9.24 -3.29
C HIS A 98 16.48 -8.89 -1.87
N ALA A 99 15.34 -8.22 -1.76
CA ALA A 99 14.69 -7.93 -0.49
C ALA A 99 13.99 -9.18 0.09
N THR A 100 13.57 -10.12 -0.77
CA THR A 100 13.08 -11.45 -0.39
C THR A 100 14.06 -12.51 -0.84
N VAL A 101 14.57 -13.31 0.10
CA VAL A 101 15.60 -14.32 -0.10
C VAL A 101 15.23 -15.66 0.54
N ASP A 102 15.72 -16.77 -0.04
CA ASP A 102 15.54 -18.12 0.51
C ASP A 102 16.64 -18.50 1.51
N ALA A 103 17.84 -17.90 1.35
CA ALA A 103 18.95 -18.07 2.28
C ALA A 103 18.65 -17.47 3.66
N GLU A 104 19.48 -17.78 4.66
CA GLU A 104 19.39 -17.10 5.95
C GLU A 104 19.58 -15.60 5.73
N PRO A 105 18.59 -14.78 6.14
CA PRO A 105 18.63 -13.35 5.87
C PRO A 105 19.70 -12.69 6.73
N VAL A 106 20.20 -11.55 6.26
CA VAL A 106 20.86 -10.56 7.12
C VAL A 106 19.94 -10.27 8.31
N ARG A 107 20.49 -9.87 9.46
CA ARG A 107 19.70 -9.60 10.67
C ARG A 107 18.47 -8.71 10.37
N GLN A 108 17.30 -9.27 10.53
CA GLN A 108 16.04 -8.54 10.43
C GLN A 108 15.73 -7.79 11.74
N LEU A 109 14.86 -6.81 11.68
CA LEU A 109 14.29 -6.21 12.89
C LEU A 109 13.54 -7.27 13.70
N THR A 110 13.77 -7.28 15.00
CA THR A 110 13.04 -8.10 15.97
C THR A 110 11.60 -7.60 16.11
N ASP A 111 10.73 -8.41 16.74
CA ASP A 111 9.37 -7.98 17.03
C ASP A 111 9.33 -6.75 17.97
N ALA A 112 10.28 -6.63 18.90
CA ALA A 112 10.39 -5.48 19.80
C ALA A 112 10.82 -4.20 19.05
N GLU A 113 11.76 -4.30 18.12
CA GLU A 113 12.18 -3.15 17.28
C GLU A 113 11.03 -2.69 16.37
N TRP A 114 10.26 -3.60 15.77
CA TRP A 114 9.07 -3.25 15.01
C TRP A 114 7.96 -2.62 15.87
N GLN A 115 7.76 -3.12 17.10
CA GLN A 115 6.80 -2.51 18.03
C GLN A 115 7.18 -1.07 18.35
N ALA A 116 8.47 -0.78 18.57
CA ALA A 116 8.95 0.58 18.76
C ALA A 116 8.66 1.48 17.54
N VAL A 117 8.84 0.97 16.32
CA VAL A 117 8.45 1.66 15.08
C VAL A 117 6.95 1.95 15.05
N PHE A 118 6.09 1.00 15.44
CA PHE A 118 4.64 1.21 15.48
C PHE A 118 4.22 2.20 16.58
N ASP A 119 4.90 2.19 17.73
CA ASP A 119 4.68 3.16 18.81
C ASP A 119 4.98 4.58 18.34
N GLU A 120 6.14 4.79 17.75
CA GLU A 120 6.55 6.10 17.24
C GLU A 120 5.65 6.56 16.07
N ALA A 121 5.26 5.66 15.16
CA ALA A 121 4.33 5.97 14.09
C ALA A 121 2.97 6.45 14.61
N GLU A 122 2.43 5.82 15.67
CA GLU A 122 1.19 6.26 16.32
C GLU A 122 1.35 7.64 17.00
N GLU A 123 2.49 7.88 17.65
CA GLU A 123 2.81 9.17 18.25
C GLU A 123 2.91 10.29 17.21
N LEU A 124 3.52 10.05 16.07
CA LEU A 124 3.65 10.98 14.97
C LEU A 124 2.35 11.23 14.19
N GLY A 125 1.36 10.36 14.37
CA GLY A 125 0.06 10.49 13.70
C GLY A 125 -0.01 9.79 12.34
N VAL A 126 0.79 8.74 12.12
CA VAL A 126 0.61 7.82 10.98
C VAL A 126 -0.73 7.12 11.15
N SER A 127 -1.54 7.08 10.09
CA SER A 127 -2.89 6.48 10.13
C SER A 127 -2.93 5.06 9.58
N PHE A 128 -2.01 4.74 8.65
CA PHE A 128 -1.97 3.45 7.97
C PHE A 128 -0.55 2.91 7.92
N ILE A 129 -0.38 1.63 8.26
CA ILE A 129 0.88 0.91 8.05
C ILE A 129 0.59 -0.36 7.26
N LEU A 130 0.97 -0.36 5.98
CA LEU A 130 0.84 -1.54 5.13
C LEU A 130 1.92 -2.55 5.50
N LEU A 131 1.50 -3.71 5.99
CA LEU A 131 2.40 -4.84 6.25
C LEU A 131 2.64 -5.64 4.98
N ALA A 132 3.90 -5.70 4.58
CA ALA A 132 4.38 -6.38 3.38
C ALA A 132 5.69 -7.13 3.66
N GLY A 133 6.45 -7.39 2.62
CA GLY A 133 7.76 -8.04 2.66
C GLY A 133 7.80 -9.25 1.76
N GLY A 134 8.32 -10.37 2.25
CA GLY A 134 8.11 -11.66 1.62
C GLY A 134 6.65 -12.10 1.81
N GLU A 135 6.36 -12.90 2.84
CA GLU A 135 5.00 -13.19 3.27
C GLU A 135 4.83 -12.75 4.74
N PRO A 136 4.11 -11.65 5.01
CA PRO A 136 4.01 -11.09 6.36
C PRO A 136 3.34 -12.03 7.36
N MET A 137 2.44 -12.92 6.92
CA MET A 137 1.78 -13.87 7.81
C MET A 137 2.72 -14.95 8.38
N LEU A 138 3.98 -15.01 7.98
CA LEU A 138 5.02 -15.79 8.65
C LEU A 138 5.39 -15.21 10.03
N ARG A 139 5.08 -13.94 10.31
CA ARG A 139 5.40 -13.25 11.58
C ARG A 139 4.15 -12.99 12.41
N ARG A 140 3.45 -14.05 12.80
CA ARG A 140 2.18 -13.95 13.55
C ARG A 140 2.30 -13.09 14.81
N GLY A 141 3.32 -13.31 15.63
CA GLY A 141 3.51 -12.54 16.88
C GLY A 141 3.61 -11.02 16.65
N LEU A 142 4.25 -10.63 15.55
CA LEU A 142 4.33 -9.23 15.19
C LEU A 142 2.98 -8.68 14.68
N ILE A 143 2.23 -9.45 13.91
CA ILE A 143 0.88 -9.06 13.47
C ILE A 143 -0.07 -8.94 14.68
N GLU A 144 0.04 -9.84 15.68
CA GLU A 144 -0.68 -9.71 16.94
C GLU A 144 -0.33 -8.42 17.69
N ALA A 145 0.95 -8.04 17.70
CA ALA A 145 1.39 -6.77 18.29
C ALA A 145 0.84 -5.55 17.53
N ALA A 146 0.83 -5.58 16.18
CA ALA A 146 0.20 -4.56 15.35
C ALA A 146 -1.31 -4.44 15.64
N GLY A 147 -2.00 -5.55 15.86
CA GLY A 147 -3.41 -5.59 16.22
C GLY A 147 -3.76 -4.82 17.50
N LYS A 148 -2.81 -4.63 18.41
CA LYS A 148 -3.00 -3.85 19.65
C LYS A 148 -3.01 -2.34 19.41
N LYS A 149 -2.49 -1.86 18.25
CA LYS A 149 -2.42 -0.46 17.85
C LYS A 149 -3.71 0.00 17.18
N GLN A 150 -4.78 0.12 17.95
CA GLN A 150 -6.14 0.36 17.47
C GLN A 150 -6.37 1.71 16.75
N ASN A 151 -5.43 2.65 16.86
CA ASN A 151 -5.49 3.95 16.18
C ASN A 151 -4.79 3.92 14.79
N ILE A 152 -4.14 2.81 14.46
CA ILE A 152 -3.52 2.57 13.15
C ILE A 152 -4.24 1.43 12.46
N LEU A 153 -4.52 1.58 11.17
CA LEU A 153 -5.06 0.52 10.33
C LEU A 153 -3.89 -0.19 9.62
N PHE A 154 -3.89 -1.52 9.68
CA PHE A 154 -2.86 -2.36 9.11
C PHE A 154 -3.40 -3.22 7.96
N PRO A 155 -3.35 -2.75 6.69
CA PRO A 155 -3.53 -3.64 5.55
C PRO A 155 -2.36 -4.65 5.50
N ILE A 156 -2.67 -5.95 5.36
CA ILE A 156 -1.68 -7.03 5.33
C ILE A 156 -1.70 -7.67 3.95
N PHE A 157 -0.70 -7.36 3.12
CA PHE A 157 -0.60 -7.94 1.77
C PHE A 157 -0.10 -9.37 1.87
N THR A 158 -0.99 -10.32 1.58
CA THR A 158 -0.71 -11.74 1.77
C THR A 158 -1.03 -12.59 0.54
N ASN A 159 -0.23 -13.64 0.34
CA ASN A 159 -0.53 -14.69 -0.62
C ASN A 159 -1.62 -15.67 -0.14
N GLY A 160 -2.10 -15.51 1.09
CA GLY A 160 -3.19 -16.28 1.68
C GLY A 160 -2.84 -17.70 2.11
N THR A 161 -1.61 -18.18 1.91
CA THR A 161 -1.27 -19.58 2.19
C THR A 161 -1.20 -19.92 3.69
N PHE A 162 -1.04 -18.92 4.55
CA PHE A 162 -0.96 -19.07 6.00
C PHE A 162 -2.23 -18.70 6.75
N LEU A 163 -3.32 -18.35 6.03
CA LEU A 163 -4.61 -18.08 6.67
C LEU A 163 -5.15 -19.37 7.29
N ASP A 164 -5.28 -19.37 8.59
CA ASP A 164 -5.80 -20.44 9.40
C ASP A 164 -6.81 -19.92 10.44
N GLU A 165 -7.37 -20.82 11.24
CA GLU A 165 -8.35 -20.50 12.29
C GLU A 165 -7.81 -19.48 13.29
N GLN A 166 -6.53 -19.51 13.62
CA GLN A 166 -5.93 -18.57 14.56
C GLN A 166 -5.84 -17.17 13.99
N TYR A 167 -5.51 -17.02 12.70
CA TYR A 167 -5.55 -15.73 12.02
C TYR A 167 -6.97 -15.19 11.87
N LEU A 168 -7.94 -16.05 11.55
CA LEU A 168 -9.34 -15.63 11.47
C LEU A 168 -9.87 -15.13 12.82
N ALA A 169 -9.51 -15.81 13.92
CA ALA A 169 -9.82 -15.36 15.27
C ALA A 169 -9.11 -14.04 15.62
N LEU A 170 -7.85 -13.87 15.22
CA LEU A 170 -7.12 -12.63 15.42
C LEU A 170 -7.76 -11.45 14.68
N PHE A 171 -8.18 -11.62 13.44
CA PHE A 171 -8.85 -10.58 12.65
C PHE A 171 -10.25 -10.25 13.24
N ASP A 172 -10.95 -11.22 13.83
CA ASP A 172 -12.21 -10.93 14.54
C ASP A 172 -12.00 -10.11 15.82
N GLN A 173 -10.91 -10.31 16.51
CA GLN A 173 -10.54 -9.56 17.72
C GLN A 173 -9.93 -8.18 17.40
N CYS A 174 -9.11 -8.10 16.36
CA CYS A 174 -8.33 -6.91 15.97
C CYS A 174 -8.75 -6.42 14.59
N ARG A 175 -9.88 -5.66 14.54
CA ARG A 175 -10.48 -5.16 13.29
C ARG A 175 -9.66 -4.13 12.54
N ASN A 176 -8.59 -3.63 13.14
CA ASN A 176 -7.57 -2.80 12.48
C ASN A 176 -6.59 -3.61 11.62
N LEU A 177 -6.62 -4.94 11.69
CA LEU A 177 -5.86 -5.82 10.80
C LEU A 177 -6.74 -6.23 9.62
N ILE A 178 -6.40 -5.79 8.42
CA ILE A 178 -7.19 -6.05 7.21
C ILE A 178 -6.38 -6.92 6.26
N PRO A 179 -6.71 -8.21 6.08
CA PRO A 179 -6.05 -9.04 5.10
C PRO A 179 -6.37 -8.54 3.68
N VAL A 180 -5.33 -8.38 2.87
CA VAL A 180 -5.41 -7.97 1.46
C VAL A 180 -4.87 -9.11 0.61
N MET A 181 -5.78 -9.85 -0.02
CA MET A 181 -5.47 -11.06 -0.77
C MET A 181 -4.84 -10.73 -2.12
N SER A 182 -3.66 -11.28 -2.37
CA SER A 182 -2.96 -11.05 -3.63
C SER A 182 -3.49 -11.99 -4.73
N ILE A 183 -4.24 -11.44 -5.68
CA ILE A 183 -4.90 -12.16 -6.78
C ILE A 183 -4.68 -11.42 -8.11
N GLU A 184 -4.58 -12.13 -9.23
CA GLU A 184 -4.18 -11.53 -10.52
C GLU A 184 -5.30 -11.56 -11.59
N GLY A 185 -6.53 -11.83 -11.21
CA GLY A 185 -7.66 -12.05 -12.12
C GLY A 185 -8.16 -13.49 -12.05
N SER A 186 -8.36 -14.12 -13.20
CA SER A 186 -8.80 -15.53 -13.30
C SER A 186 -7.84 -16.51 -12.64
N ARG A 187 -8.31 -17.75 -12.51
CA ARG A 187 -7.48 -18.89 -12.08
C ARG A 187 -6.20 -19.01 -12.91
N ALA A 188 -6.33 -18.89 -14.24
CA ALA A 188 -5.20 -19.06 -15.14
C ALA A 188 -4.11 -18.01 -14.85
N LEU A 189 -4.48 -16.75 -14.78
CA LEU A 189 -3.54 -15.64 -14.51
C LEU A 189 -2.96 -15.70 -13.10
N THR A 190 -3.78 -16.02 -12.11
CA THR A 190 -3.33 -16.11 -10.72
C THR A 190 -2.37 -17.28 -10.53
N ASP A 191 -2.72 -18.46 -11.03
CA ASP A 191 -1.88 -19.66 -10.89
C ASP A 191 -0.60 -19.57 -11.74
N GLU A 192 -0.66 -18.95 -12.94
CA GLU A 192 0.53 -18.69 -13.77
C GLU A 192 1.56 -17.85 -13.00
N ARG A 193 1.13 -16.78 -12.35
CA ARG A 193 2.04 -15.87 -11.64
C ARG A 193 2.48 -16.40 -10.29
N ARG A 194 1.56 -17.00 -9.51
CA ARG A 194 1.77 -17.30 -8.09
C ARG A 194 2.01 -18.76 -7.78
N GLY A 195 1.71 -19.63 -8.71
CA GLY A 195 1.83 -21.08 -8.57
C GLY A 195 0.47 -21.79 -8.57
N LYS A 196 0.47 -23.01 -9.07
CA LYS A 196 -0.73 -23.83 -9.23
C LYS A 196 -1.49 -24.04 -7.92
N GLY A 197 -2.80 -23.80 -7.94
CA GLY A 197 -3.71 -23.99 -6.80
C GLY A 197 -3.80 -22.79 -5.85
N ILE A 198 -3.03 -21.71 -6.08
CA ILE A 198 -3.12 -20.50 -5.26
C ILE A 198 -4.47 -19.81 -5.44
N TYR A 199 -5.02 -19.77 -6.66
CA TYR A 199 -6.34 -19.20 -6.89
C TYR A 199 -7.42 -19.86 -6.02
N ASP A 200 -7.50 -21.19 -6.00
CA ASP A 200 -8.51 -21.93 -5.21
C ASP A 200 -8.35 -21.66 -3.72
N ARG A 201 -7.10 -21.59 -3.25
CA ARG A 201 -6.79 -21.23 -1.86
C ARG A 201 -7.29 -19.86 -1.49
N LEU A 202 -7.05 -18.86 -2.36
CA LEU A 202 -7.50 -17.48 -2.13
C LEU A 202 -9.04 -17.39 -2.10
N ILE A 203 -9.73 -18.06 -3.04
CA ILE A 203 -11.19 -18.08 -3.07
C ILE A 203 -11.77 -18.70 -1.78
N ALA A 204 -11.23 -19.85 -1.34
CA ALA A 204 -11.66 -20.49 -0.11
C ALA A 204 -11.42 -19.57 1.12
N ASN A 205 -10.29 -18.88 1.16
CA ASN A 205 -10.00 -17.93 2.23
C ASN A 205 -10.99 -16.74 2.25
N MET A 206 -11.30 -16.17 1.09
CA MET A 206 -12.29 -15.08 0.96
C MET A 206 -13.67 -15.52 1.48
N GLU A 207 -14.08 -16.75 1.16
CA GLU A 207 -15.35 -17.31 1.65
C GLU A 207 -15.35 -17.48 3.17
N GLU A 208 -14.27 -17.95 3.77
CA GLU A 208 -14.16 -18.07 5.24
C GLU A 208 -14.17 -16.71 5.94
N ILE A 209 -13.46 -15.71 5.39
CA ILE A 209 -13.47 -14.33 5.87
C ILE A 209 -14.88 -13.75 5.80
N GLN A 210 -15.57 -13.94 4.67
CA GLN A 210 -16.94 -13.48 4.44
C GLN A 210 -17.92 -14.10 5.43
N LYS A 211 -17.86 -15.41 5.66
CA LYS A 211 -18.73 -16.12 6.64
C LYS A 211 -18.62 -15.55 8.04
N ARG A 212 -17.46 -15.02 8.42
CA ARG A 212 -17.20 -14.37 9.71
C ARG A 212 -17.56 -12.89 9.75
N GLY A 213 -17.97 -12.33 8.62
CA GLY A 213 -18.25 -10.90 8.49
C GLY A 213 -17.02 -10.05 8.74
N LEU A 214 -15.84 -10.49 8.30
CA LEU A 214 -14.59 -9.74 8.37
C LEU A 214 -14.40 -8.91 7.10
N ILE A 215 -13.80 -7.72 7.25
CA ILE A 215 -13.35 -6.93 6.10
C ILE A 215 -12.11 -7.56 5.50
N PHE A 216 -12.03 -7.58 4.18
CA PHE A 216 -10.80 -7.88 3.44
C PHE A 216 -10.71 -7.07 2.16
N GLY A 217 -9.50 -6.96 1.64
CA GLY A 217 -9.21 -6.38 0.33
C GLY A 217 -8.59 -7.39 -0.62
N ALA A 218 -8.46 -6.97 -1.87
CA ALA A 218 -7.68 -7.65 -2.90
C ALA A 218 -6.56 -6.73 -3.39
N SER A 219 -5.36 -7.27 -3.59
CA SER A 219 -4.25 -6.61 -4.27
C SER A 219 -4.02 -7.29 -5.59
N VAL A 220 -3.99 -6.52 -6.67
CA VAL A 220 -3.82 -7.00 -8.03
C VAL A 220 -2.58 -6.36 -8.63
N THR A 221 -1.61 -7.16 -9.06
CA THR A 221 -0.53 -6.64 -9.87
C THR A 221 -1.00 -6.50 -11.31
N VAL A 222 -1.11 -5.25 -11.78
CA VAL A 222 -1.59 -4.94 -13.13
C VAL A 222 -0.45 -5.01 -14.12
N THR A 223 -0.65 -5.80 -15.17
CA THR A 223 0.30 -6.02 -16.26
C THR A 223 -0.39 -5.84 -17.62
N THR A 224 0.40 -5.80 -18.70
CA THR A 224 -0.12 -5.84 -20.08
C THR A 224 -1.03 -7.06 -20.34
N ARG A 225 -0.91 -8.12 -19.53
CA ARG A 225 -1.66 -9.38 -19.74
C ARG A 225 -3.02 -9.41 -19.06
N ASN A 226 -3.23 -8.63 -17.99
CA ASN A 226 -4.43 -8.74 -17.16
C ASN A 226 -5.22 -7.44 -16.99
N TYR A 227 -4.72 -6.27 -17.41
CA TYR A 227 -5.33 -4.97 -17.11
C TYR A 227 -6.81 -4.85 -17.46
N ARG A 228 -7.25 -5.47 -18.60
CA ARG A 228 -8.67 -5.48 -19.00
C ARG A 228 -9.51 -6.43 -18.16
N GLU A 229 -8.95 -7.59 -17.81
CA GLU A 229 -9.69 -8.58 -17.01
C GLU A 229 -9.91 -8.08 -15.59
N VAL A 230 -8.86 -7.54 -14.95
CA VAL A 230 -8.92 -7.13 -13.54
C VAL A 230 -9.74 -5.87 -13.29
N THR A 231 -10.03 -5.07 -14.32
CA THR A 231 -10.96 -3.95 -14.27
C THR A 231 -12.37 -4.31 -14.73
N SER A 232 -12.57 -5.55 -15.23
CA SER A 232 -13.87 -5.98 -15.73
C SER A 232 -14.93 -6.12 -14.62
N ARG A 233 -16.17 -5.81 -14.97
CA ARG A 233 -17.32 -6.00 -14.07
C ARG A 233 -17.46 -7.45 -13.60
N ALA A 234 -17.09 -8.43 -14.44
CA ALA A 234 -17.15 -9.84 -14.10
C ALA A 234 -16.19 -10.19 -12.95
N PHE A 235 -14.92 -9.76 -13.04
CA PHE A 235 -13.93 -10.02 -12.01
C PHE A 235 -14.26 -9.25 -10.72
N LEU A 236 -14.50 -7.95 -10.81
CA LEU A 236 -14.81 -7.10 -9.64
C LEU A 236 -16.13 -7.47 -8.98
N GLY A 237 -17.16 -7.83 -9.78
CA GLY A 237 -18.41 -8.36 -9.26
C GLY A 237 -18.20 -9.66 -8.48
N SER A 238 -17.36 -10.57 -8.96
CA SER A 238 -17.03 -11.81 -8.25
C SER A 238 -16.32 -11.57 -6.93
N LEU A 239 -15.46 -10.55 -6.83
CA LEU A 239 -14.82 -10.13 -5.58
C LEU A 239 -15.83 -9.49 -4.62
N SER A 240 -16.72 -8.62 -5.13
CA SER A 240 -17.78 -7.99 -4.36
C SER A 240 -18.76 -9.01 -3.77
N GLU A 241 -19.18 -10.01 -4.54
CA GLU A 241 -20.02 -11.11 -4.10
C GLU A 241 -19.38 -11.92 -2.96
N LYS A 242 -18.06 -12.03 -2.95
CA LYS A 242 -17.29 -12.67 -1.87
C LYS A 242 -17.04 -11.75 -0.68
N GLY A 243 -17.53 -10.51 -0.73
CA GLY A 243 -17.44 -9.55 0.39
C GLY A 243 -16.18 -8.68 0.39
N CYS A 244 -15.38 -8.67 -0.68
CA CYS A 244 -14.26 -7.75 -0.84
C CYS A 244 -14.73 -6.30 -0.72
N LYS A 245 -13.97 -5.46 0.00
CA LYS A 245 -14.30 -4.04 0.22
C LYS A 245 -13.29 -3.07 -0.35
N VAL A 246 -12.08 -3.53 -0.63
CA VAL A 246 -11.01 -2.70 -1.17
C VAL A 246 -10.29 -3.46 -2.28
N VAL A 247 -10.09 -2.84 -3.43
CA VAL A 247 -9.23 -3.36 -4.50
C VAL A 247 -8.08 -2.39 -4.71
N ILE A 248 -6.86 -2.89 -4.58
CA ILE A 248 -5.64 -2.13 -4.77
C ILE A 248 -4.98 -2.61 -6.06
N PHE A 249 -5.01 -1.79 -7.08
CA PHE A 249 -4.32 -2.02 -8.34
C PHE A 249 -2.88 -1.53 -8.20
N VAL A 250 -1.94 -2.45 -8.24
CA VAL A 250 -0.50 -2.15 -8.20
C VAL A 250 0.06 -2.36 -9.59
N GLU A 251 0.41 -1.28 -10.28
CA GLU A 251 1.03 -1.39 -11.58
C GLU A 251 2.36 -2.14 -11.49
N TYR A 252 2.60 -2.98 -12.47
CA TYR A 252 3.85 -3.72 -12.54
C TYR A 252 5.01 -2.78 -12.88
N VAL A 253 5.96 -2.66 -11.97
CA VAL A 253 7.23 -1.96 -12.20
C VAL A 253 8.27 -2.98 -12.64
N PRO A 254 8.89 -2.83 -13.83
CA PRO A 254 9.83 -3.81 -14.37
C PRO A 254 11.20 -3.64 -13.69
N VAL A 255 11.45 -4.46 -12.67
CA VAL A 255 12.74 -4.43 -11.93
C VAL A 255 13.89 -5.12 -12.67
N THR A 256 13.61 -5.82 -13.76
CA THR A 256 14.61 -6.40 -14.67
C THR A 256 14.29 -6.04 -16.12
N ALA A 257 15.32 -6.01 -16.98
CA ALA A 257 15.14 -5.68 -18.40
C ALA A 257 14.20 -6.65 -19.12
N GLU A 258 14.26 -7.95 -18.78
CA GLU A 258 13.46 -9.02 -19.38
C GLU A 258 11.98 -8.93 -19.03
N SER A 259 11.64 -8.20 -17.98
CA SER A 259 10.27 -8.05 -17.51
C SER A 259 9.57 -6.78 -17.99
N ARG A 260 10.22 -5.97 -18.83
CA ARG A 260 9.66 -4.71 -19.34
C ARG A 260 8.34 -4.88 -20.09
N ASP A 261 8.20 -5.96 -20.83
CA ASP A 261 6.98 -6.26 -21.62
C ASP A 261 5.74 -6.51 -20.75
N LEU A 262 5.92 -6.69 -19.43
CA LEU A 262 4.83 -6.85 -18.49
C LEU A 262 4.32 -5.52 -17.93
N ALA A 263 5.12 -4.45 -18.02
CA ALA A 263 4.71 -3.13 -17.54
C ALA A 263 3.66 -2.53 -18.49
N PRO A 264 2.56 -1.98 -17.95
CA PRO A 264 1.56 -1.31 -18.76
C PRO A 264 2.16 -0.19 -19.62
N THR A 265 1.75 -0.08 -20.86
CA THR A 265 2.04 1.05 -21.74
C THR A 265 1.24 2.28 -21.31
N ASP A 266 1.58 3.46 -21.81
CA ASP A 266 0.85 4.69 -21.48
C ASP A 266 -0.63 4.61 -21.87
N ALA A 267 -0.95 4.03 -23.04
CA ALA A 267 -2.33 3.80 -23.46
C ALA A 267 -3.09 2.84 -22.52
N GLU A 268 -2.41 1.83 -21.97
CA GLU A 268 -3.00 0.91 -20.99
C GLU A 268 -3.15 1.56 -19.62
N ARG A 269 -2.25 2.47 -19.23
CA ARG A 269 -2.40 3.31 -18.01
C ARG A 269 -3.57 4.27 -18.13
N GLU A 270 -3.73 4.95 -19.26
CA GLU A 270 -4.89 5.81 -19.53
C GLU A 270 -6.20 5.02 -19.47
N TYR A 271 -6.23 3.84 -20.07
CA TYR A 271 -7.38 2.94 -19.97
C TYR A 271 -7.65 2.56 -18.51
N LEU A 272 -6.62 2.14 -17.75
CA LEU A 272 -6.75 1.74 -16.35
C LEU A 272 -7.29 2.90 -15.49
N GLN A 273 -6.77 4.10 -15.65
CA GLN A 273 -7.22 5.28 -14.94
C GLN A 273 -8.69 5.61 -15.23
N SER A 274 -9.08 5.56 -16.52
CA SER A 274 -10.47 5.82 -16.93
C SER A 274 -11.45 4.79 -16.38
N GLU A 275 -11.08 3.49 -16.39
CA GLU A 275 -11.92 2.43 -15.84
C GLU A 275 -12.04 2.53 -14.31
N ILE A 276 -10.93 2.81 -13.60
CA ILE A 276 -10.97 3.00 -12.14
C ILE A 276 -11.84 4.20 -11.77
N ALA A 277 -11.76 5.30 -12.51
CA ALA A 277 -12.63 6.45 -12.29
C ALA A 277 -14.10 6.08 -12.47
N ALA A 278 -14.45 5.38 -13.55
CA ALA A 278 -15.81 4.91 -13.80
C ALA A 278 -16.29 3.90 -12.73
N LEU A 279 -15.41 3.04 -12.22
CA LEU A 279 -15.71 2.10 -11.14
C LEU A 279 -16.04 2.82 -9.82
N ARG A 280 -15.29 3.85 -9.46
CA ARG A 280 -15.56 4.68 -8.27
C ARG A 280 -16.96 5.31 -8.29
N GLU A 281 -17.46 5.63 -9.48
CA GLU A 281 -18.81 6.19 -9.66
C GLU A 281 -19.90 5.10 -9.66
N THR A 282 -19.65 3.99 -10.35
CA THR A 282 -20.67 2.98 -10.64
C THR A 282 -20.75 1.87 -9.59
N HIS A 283 -19.69 1.64 -8.83
CA HIS A 283 -19.55 0.58 -7.82
C HIS A 283 -19.06 1.11 -6.46
N PRO A 284 -19.83 2.00 -5.80
CA PRO A 284 -19.43 2.66 -4.55
C PRO A 284 -19.43 1.72 -3.32
N GLU A 285 -19.76 0.46 -3.50
CA GLU A 285 -19.70 -0.59 -2.45
C GLU A 285 -18.29 -1.12 -2.19
N MET A 286 -17.32 -0.75 -3.05
CA MET A 286 -15.90 -1.06 -2.90
C MET A 286 -15.06 0.21 -3.04
N VAL A 287 -13.91 0.22 -2.38
CA VAL A 287 -12.88 1.25 -2.50
C VAL A 287 -11.86 0.80 -3.54
N TYR A 288 -11.51 1.68 -4.48
CA TYR A 288 -10.53 1.40 -5.53
C TYR A 288 -9.32 2.32 -5.39
N ILE A 289 -8.14 1.74 -5.21
CA ILE A 289 -6.86 2.43 -5.07
C ILE A 289 -5.95 2.00 -6.22
N SER A 290 -5.30 2.95 -6.90
CA SER A 290 -4.26 2.70 -7.89
C SER A 290 -2.90 3.14 -7.37
N PHE A 291 -1.85 2.35 -7.60
CA PHE A 291 -0.49 2.65 -7.17
C PHE A 291 0.50 2.12 -8.24
N PRO A 292 1.41 2.96 -8.75
CA PRO A 292 1.60 4.39 -8.57
C PRO A 292 0.66 5.27 -9.44
N GLY A 293 -0.29 4.70 -10.17
CA GLY A 293 -1.12 5.33 -11.19
C GLY A 293 -1.80 6.66 -10.84
N ASP A 294 -1.89 7.02 -9.56
CA ASP A 294 -2.48 8.29 -9.12
C ASP A 294 -1.42 9.42 -8.96
N GLU A 295 -0.16 9.24 -9.41
CA GLU A 295 0.92 10.24 -9.24
C GLU A 295 0.58 11.60 -9.88
N LYS A 296 -0.03 11.62 -11.07
CA LYS A 296 -0.40 12.87 -11.74
C LYS A 296 -1.40 13.70 -10.93
N SER A 297 -2.34 13.05 -10.23
CA SER A 297 -3.34 13.74 -9.39
C SER A 297 -2.77 14.17 -8.03
N SER A 298 -1.66 13.59 -7.59
CA SER A 298 -0.99 13.91 -6.33
C SER A 298 0.13 14.94 -6.46
N GLY A 299 0.26 15.58 -7.62
CA GLY A 299 1.33 16.54 -7.87
C GLY A 299 2.71 15.89 -7.86
N GLY A 300 2.84 14.73 -8.53
CA GLY A 300 4.05 13.92 -8.61
C GLY A 300 4.11 12.77 -7.63
N CYS A 301 5.23 12.04 -7.61
CA CYS A 301 5.42 10.88 -6.76
C CYS A 301 5.33 11.24 -5.27
N VAL A 302 4.53 10.50 -4.50
CA VAL A 302 4.32 10.71 -3.06
C VAL A 302 5.27 9.92 -2.16
N ALA A 303 6.29 9.28 -2.73
CA ALA A 303 7.34 8.56 -2.02
C ALA A 303 8.30 9.48 -1.22
N ALA A 304 9.34 8.91 -0.65
CA ALA A 304 10.39 9.61 0.11
C ALA A 304 9.84 10.50 1.23
N GLY A 305 8.78 10.04 1.90
CA GLY A 305 8.16 10.73 3.01
C GLY A 305 7.18 11.84 2.61
N ARG A 306 6.90 12.12 1.33
CA ARG A 306 5.86 13.08 0.92
C ARG A 306 4.47 12.60 1.35
N GLY A 307 4.06 11.40 1.02
CA GLY A 307 2.81 10.76 1.43
C GLY A 307 3.06 9.43 2.12
N PHE A 308 4.17 8.77 1.77
CA PHE A 308 4.64 7.56 2.43
C PHE A 308 6.15 7.37 2.26
N PHE A 309 6.70 6.42 3.01
CA PHE A 309 8.00 5.81 2.76
C PHE A 309 7.95 4.33 3.14
N HIS A 310 9.02 3.60 2.85
CA HIS A 310 9.14 2.17 3.09
C HIS A 310 10.20 1.89 4.14
N ILE A 311 9.92 0.96 5.05
CA ILE A 311 10.94 0.37 5.92
C ILE A 311 11.10 -1.08 5.52
N ASN A 312 12.32 -1.45 5.12
CA ASN A 312 12.63 -2.83 4.76
C ASN A 312 12.80 -3.72 5.99
N SER A 313 12.92 -5.03 5.80
CA SER A 313 12.99 -6.01 6.88
C SER A 313 14.20 -5.87 7.80
N HIS A 314 15.24 -5.15 7.36
CA HIS A 314 16.48 -4.89 8.11
C HIS A 314 16.49 -3.55 8.83
N GLY A 315 15.42 -2.75 8.65
CA GLY A 315 15.26 -1.43 9.26
C GLY A 315 15.72 -0.26 8.38
N GLY A 316 16.20 -0.50 7.17
CA GLY A 316 16.53 0.57 6.23
C GLY A 316 15.27 1.35 5.83
N ALA A 317 15.31 2.68 5.96
CA ALA A 317 14.26 3.54 5.45
C ALA A 317 14.53 3.86 3.97
N GLU A 318 13.63 3.44 3.11
CA GLU A 318 13.73 3.55 1.66
C GLU A 318 12.65 4.49 1.11
N PRO A 319 12.89 5.24 0.04
CA PRO A 319 11.88 6.09 -0.57
C PRO A 319 10.60 5.33 -0.91
N CYS A 320 10.73 4.12 -1.47
CA CYS A 320 9.63 3.27 -1.95
C CYS A 320 10.11 1.81 -2.03
N PRO A 321 9.23 0.79 -1.96
CA PRO A 321 9.61 -0.60 -2.22
C PRO A 321 10.26 -0.85 -3.60
N PHE A 322 10.01 0.03 -4.58
CA PHE A 322 10.61 -0.03 -5.91
C PHE A 322 11.94 0.74 -6.02
N SER A 323 12.36 1.43 -4.95
CA SER A 323 13.60 2.19 -4.85
C SER A 323 14.35 1.77 -3.57
N PRO A 324 15.06 0.62 -3.59
CA PRO A 324 15.63 -0.02 -2.40
C PRO A 324 16.95 0.62 -1.98
N TYR A 325 16.97 1.94 -1.86
CA TYR A 325 18.13 2.72 -1.42
C TYR A 325 17.87 3.34 -0.05
N SER A 326 18.80 3.19 0.88
CA SER A 326 18.63 3.64 2.26
C SER A 326 19.93 4.20 2.82
N ASP A 327 19.89 5.43 3.29
CA ASP A 327 20.99 6.14 3.97
C ASP A 327 20.83 6.17 5.50
N ILE A 328 19.73 5.63 6.04
CA ILE A 328 19.42 5.61 7.47
C ILE A 328 18.71 4.33 7.88
N ASN A 329 18.90 3.90 9.13
CA ASN A 329 18.28 2.70 9.66
C ASN A 329 17.50 3.00 10.95
N VAL A 330 16.21 2.61 10.99
CA VAL A 330 15.32 2.84 12.15
C VAL A 330 15.68 2.00 13.39
N ARG A 331 16.68 1.12 13.30
CA ARG A 331 17.25 0.43 14.47
C ARG A 331 18.07 1.40 15.32
N ASP A 332 18.77 2.33 14.67
CA ASP A 332 19.75 3.22 15.26
C ASP A 332 19.27 4.68 15.28
N SER A 333 18.11 4.95 14.68
CA SER A 333 17.55 6.28 14.50
C SER A 333 16.03 6.25 14.65
N SER A 334 15.42 7.40 14.94
CA SER A 334 13.97 7.52 15.04
C SER A 334 13.28 7.53 13.67
N LEU A 335 11.97 7.28 13.63
CA LEU A 335 11.17 7.50 12.41
C LEU A 335 11.22 8.95 11.94
N ARG A 336 11.29 9.90 12.87
CA ARG A 336 11.43 11.34 12.58
C ARG A 336 12.73 11.61 11.83
N ASP A 337 13.85 11.03 12.28
CA ASP A 337 15.14 11.15 11.59
C ASP A 337 15.07 10.48 10.22
N ALA A 338 14.44 9.32 10.12
CA ALA A 338 14.28 8.60 8.86
C ALA A 338 13.51 9.42 7.81
N MET A 339 12.41 10.07 8.20
CA MET A 339 11.64 10.96 7.33
C MET A 339 12.43 12.18 6.86
N ASN A 340 13.46 12.57 7.60
CA ASN A 340 14.33 13.71 7.32
C ASN A 340 15.75 13.31 6.92
N SER A 341 15.94 12.07 6.46
CA SER A 341 17.25 11.62 5.99
C SER A 341 17.79 12.49 4.84
N PRO A 342 19.10 12.58 4.67
CA PRO A 342 19.71 13.34 3.57
C PRO A 342 19.15 12.93 2.20
N LEU A 343 18.99 11.63 1.94
CA LEU A 343 18.43 11.11 0.70
C LEU A 343 16.98 11.59 0.49
N PHE A 344 16.13 11.49 1.51
CA PHE A 344 14.72 11.89 1.39
C PHE A 344 14.58 13.39 1.18
N ARG A 345 15.38 14.19 1.88
CA ARG A 345 15.39 15.65 1.68
C ARG A 345 15.81 16.03 0.27
N LYS A 346 16.92 15.48 -0.25
CA LYS A 346 17.37 15.74 -1.63
C LYS A 346 16.27 15.39 -2.64
N LEU A 347 15.64 14.21 -2.51
CA LEU A 347 14.57 13.79 -3.42
C LEU A 347 13.36 14.75 -3.41
N ARG A 348 13.00 15.30 -2.23
CA ARG A 348 11.86 16.21 -2.10
C ARG A 348 12.18 17.64 -2.52
N GLU A 349 13.32 18.18 -2.06
CA GLU A 349 13.67 19.60 -2.17
C GLU A 349 14.19 19.96 -3.56
N GLU A 350 14.88 19.04 -4.23
CA GLU A 350 15.41 19.26 -5.57
C GLU A 350 14.41 18.96 -6.70
N GLY A 351 13.17 18.62 -6.36
CA GLY A 351 12.07 18.46 -7.32
C GLY A 351 12.06 17.17 -8.13
N TYR A 352 12.97 16.25 -7.89
CA TYR A 352 13.10 14.99 -8.66
C TYR A 352 11.83 14.13 -8.69
N LEU A 353 10.99 14.23 -7.68
CA LEU A 353 9.73 13.49 -7.59
C LEU A 353 8.58 14.14 -8.38
N LEU A 354 8.81 15.33 -8.92
CA LEU A 354 7.81 16.13 -9.63
C LEU A 354 8.05 16.20 -11.13
N GLU A 355 9.18 15.67 -11.61
CA GLU A 355 9.57 15.73 -13.00
C GLU A 355 8.71 14.81 -13.88
N ASP A 356 8.46 15.25 -15.12
CA ASP A 356 7.85 14.40 -16.13
C ASP A 356 8.75 13.18 -16.42
N HIS A 357 8.14 12.03 -16.59
CA HIS A 357 8.83 10.78 -16.89
C HIS A 357 7.98 9.89 -17.79
N ASP A 358 8.66 9.08 -18.57
CA ASP A 358 8.04 8.00 -19.33
C ASP A 358 7.82 6.80 -18.39
N GLY A 359 6.73 6.08 -18.54
CA GLY A 359 6.47 4.92 -17.70
C GLY A 359 5.69 5.21 -16.42
N GLY A 360 5.56 4.22 -15.55
CA GLY A 360 4.65 4.27 -14.38
C GLY A 360 5.31 4.67 -13.07
N CYS A 361 6.64 4.78 -13.00
CA CYS A 361 7.35 5.01 -11.73
C CYS A 361 8.63 5.81 -11.92
N ILE A 362 8.61 7.08 -11.50
CA ILE A 362 9.76 7.98 -11.62
C ILE A 362 11.00 7.49 -10.88
N LEU A 363 10.85 6.91 -9.69
CA LEU A 363 11.98 6.40 -8.90
C LEU A 363 12.67 5.21 -9.58
N TYR A 364 11.93 4.40 -10.32
CA TYR A 364 12.51 3.33 -11.13
C TYR A 364 13.24 3.88 -12.36
N GLU A 365 12.64 4.82 -13.06
CA GLU A 365 13.25 5.47 -14.22
C GLU A 365 14.57 6.20 -13.85
N LYS A 366 14.59 6.85 -12.69
CA LYS A 366 15.71 7.62 -12.17
C LYS A 366 16.59 6.86 -11.16
N ARG A 367 16.59 5.53 -11.18
CA ARG A 367 17.32 4.71 -10.19
C ARG A 367 18.81 5.05 -10.10
N GLU A 368 19.46 5.35 -11.23
CA GLU A 368 20.88 5.72 -11.26
C GLU A 368 21.13 7.06 -10.55
N LEU A 369 20.21 8.02 -10.69
CA LEU A 369 20.25 9.28 -9.95
C LEU A 369 20.07 9.04 -8.44
N VAL A 370 19.10 8.21 -8.04
CA VAL A 370 18.88 7.90 -6.62
C VAL A 370 20.12 7.25 -6.01
N GLU A 371 20.78 6.36 -6.73
CA GLU A 371 22.03 5.72 -6.31
C GLU A 371 23.17 6.75 -6.17
N GLN A 372 23.30 7.70 -7.09
CA GLN A 372 24.27 8.80 -7.00
C GLN A 372 23.99 9.68 -5.78
N LEU A 373 22.73 10.06 -5.52
CA LEU A 373 22.34 10.89 -4.37
C LEU A 373 22.63 10.20 -3.04
N MET A 374 22.55 8.87 -2.99
CA MET A 374 22.87 8.09 -1.80
C MET A 374 24.38 8.08 -1.50
N ASN A 375 25.23 8.16 -2.53
CA ASN A 375 26.70 8.10 -2.40
C ASN A 375 27.35 9.50 -2.29
N ALA A 376 26.57 10.57 -2.42
CA ALA A 376 27.02 11.96 -2.34
C ALA A 376 26.82 12.55 -0.94
#